data_70c47829731db9af98d4cf2cff6d49a5
#
_entry.id   70c47829731db9af98d4cf2cff6d49a5
#
_cell.length_a   1.000
_cell.length_b   1.000
_cell.length_c   1.000
_cell.angle_alpha   90.00
_cell.angle_beta   90.00
_cell.angle_gamma   90.00
#
_symmetry.space_group_name_H-M   'P 1'
#
loop_
_entity.id
_entity.type
_entity.pdbx_description
1 polymer ?
#
loop_
_entity_poly.entity_id
_entity_poly.type
_entity_poly.pdbx_seq_one_letter_code
_entity_poly.pdbx_strand_id
1 'polypeptide(L)'
;MEHSFVFKKVRVYSKMLAALGLSSVLIGCAMNPSAETKTPNDAKNQQPVQTHERITTSSEYVTPLDFNYPIHIVQAPQNHHIVGILAPRIQVSDNLKPYIEKFQDALANQIQTIFEKRGYQVLRFQDEKALNAQDKRKIFSVLDLKGWVGILEDLKMNLKDLNNPNLDTLVDQSSGSVWFNFYEPESNRVVHDFAVEVGTFQAMTYTYKHSNSGGLNSSNSTIHEDLEKNKEDAIHKILNRMYAVVMKKAVTELTEENIAKYRDAIDRMKGFKSSVPQKK
;
A
#
# COMPACT_ATOMS: atom_id res chain seq x y z
N MET A 1 -14.29 -38.32 -29.13
CA MET A 1 -13.42 -38.76 -28.04
C MET A 1 -13.33 -37.64 -27.03
N GLU A 2 -14.18 -37.76 -26.00
CA GLU A 2 -14.27 -36.78 -24.90
C GLU A 2 -13.21 -37.14 -23.84
N HIS A 3 -12.30 -36.22 -23.55
CA HIS A 3 -11.43 -36.34 -22.38
C HIS A 3 -11.93 -35.42 -21.25
N SER A 4 -12.61 -36.07 -20.32
CA SER A 4 -13.03 -35.50 -19.05
C SER A 4 -11.83 -35.19 -18.17
N PHE A 5 -11.61 -33.88 -17.86
CA PHE A 5 -10.62 -33.46 -16.86
C PHE A 5 -11.25 -33.45 -15.46
N VAL A 6 -10.76 -34.33 -14.62
CA VAL A 6 -11.13 -34.48 -13.21
C VAL A 6 -10.41 -33.42 -12.38
N PHE A 7 -11.14 -32.46 -11.86
CA PHE A 7 -10.65 -31.51 -10.86
C PHE A 7 -10.48 -32.19 -9.50
N LYS A 8 -9.25 -32.37 -9.03
CA LYS A 8 -8.94 -32.74 -7.64
C LYS A 8 -9.15 -31.52 -6.74
N LYS A 9 -10.17 -31.59 -5.88
CA LYS A 9 -10.42 -30.65 -4.78
C LYS A 9 -9.33 -30.82 -3.72
N VAL A 10 -8.52 -29.79 -3.51
CA VAL A 10 -7.63 -29.68 -2.35
C VAL A 10 -8.47 -29.19 -1.16
N ARG A 11 -8.66 -30.04 -0.15
CA ARG A 11 -9.28 -29.68 1.13
C ARG A 11 -8.23 -29.01 2.02
N VAL A 12 -8.41 -27.74 2.28
CA VAL A 12 -7.68 -27.01 3.32
C VAL A 12 -8.38 -27.27 4.66
N TYR A 13 -7.69 -27.96 5.57
CA TYR A 13 -8.16 -28.16 6.95
C TYR A 13 -7.84 -26.91 7.76
N SER A 14 -8.87 -26.13 8.07
CA SER A 14 -8.81 -25.08 9.09
C SER A 14 -8.99 -25.74 10.46
N LYS A 15 -7.96 -25.71 11.32
CA LYS A 15 -8.07 -26.12 12.73
C LYS A 15 -8.52 -24.89 13.53
N MET A 16 -9.80 -24.87 13.88
CA MET A 16 -10.33 -23.99 14.92
C MET A 16 -9.87 -24.51 16.29
N LEU A 17 -9.18 -23.68 17.03
CA LEU A 17 -8.96 -23.85 18.46
C LEU A 17 -10.00 -22.98 19.19
N ALA A 18 -10.98 -23.66 19.81
CA ALA A 18 -11.90 -23.08 20.75
C ALA A 18 -11.25 -23.08 22.15
N ALA A 19 -11.15 -21.91 22.77
CA ALA A 19 -10.85 -21.81 24.19
C ALA A 19 -12.04 -21.11 24.88
N LEU A 20 -12.78 -21.91 25.63
CA LEU A 20 -13.80 -21.52 26.57
C LEU A 20 -13.14 -20.97 27.85
N GLY A 21 -13.55 -19.80 28.30
CA GLY A 21 -13.21 -19.25 29.61
C GLY A 21 -14.40 -18.51 30.17
N LEU A 22 -15.30 -19.25 30.89
CA LEU A 22 -16.31 -18.68 31.75
C LEU A 22 -15.66 -18.20 33.06
N SER A 23 -15.98 -16.99 33.48
CA SER A 23 -15.87 -16.58 34.87
C SER A 23 -16.93 -15.54 35.16
N SER A 24 -18.00 -15.98 35.80
CA SER A 24 -19.05 -15.23 36.41
C SER A 24 -18.59 -14.80 37.82
N VAL A 25 -18.71 -13.52 38.14
CA VAL A 25 -18.76 -13.07 39.52
C VAL A 25 -19.93 -12.12 39.71
N LEU A 26 -20.93 -12.61 40.42
CA LEU A 26 -22.06 -11.88 40.97
C LEU A 26 -21.73 -11.49 42.42
N ILE A 27 -21.80 -10.22 42.77
CA ILE A 27 -21.97 -9.68 44.13
C ILE A 27 -22.64 -8.33 43.90
N GLY A 28 -23.82 -8.00 44.34
CA GLY A 28 -24.49 -8.23 45.60
C GLY A 28 -25.18 -6.91 45.98
N CYS A 29 -26.47 -6.93 46.18
CA CYS A 29 -27.37 -5.82 46.46
C CYS A 29 -27.00 -5.04 47.75
N ALA A 30 -27.33 -3.73 47.74
CA ALA A 30 -27.82 -3.07 48.91
C ALA A 30 -28.89 -2.04 48.52
N MET A 31 -30.12 -2.32 48.89
CA MET A 31 -31.26 -1.40 48.90
C MET A 31 -31.12 -0.44 50.05
N ASN A 32 -31.51 0.81 49.84
CA ASN A 32 -32.28 1.55 50.86
C ASN A 32 -33.17 2.61 50.19
N PRO A 33 -34.44 2.71 50.60
CA PRO A 33 -35.38 3.64 50.00
C PRO A 33 -35.57 4.88 50.89
N SER A 34 -35.73 6.03 50.25
CA SER A 34 -36.51 7.13 50.82
C SER A 34 -37.08 8.00 49.71
N ALA A 35 -38.37 8.05 49.73
CA ALA A 35 -39.21 8.86 48.88
C ALA A 35 -39.08 10.34 49.22
N GLU A 36 -39.07 11.19 48.18
CA GLU A 36 -39.85 12.42 48.16
C GLU A 36 -40.09 12.93 46.76
N THR A 37 -41.34 13.12 46.47
CA THR A 37 -41.97 13.62 45.27
C THR A 37 -41.71 15.12 45.08
N LYS A 38 -41.26 15.55 43.90
CA LYS A 38 -41.62 16.84 43.30
C LYS A 38 -41.50 16.84 41.79
N THR A 39 -42.49 17.34 41.15
CA THR A 39 -42.94 17.49 39.78
C THR A 39 -41.95 18.21 38.79
N PRO A 40 -42.28 18.23 37.49
CA PRO A 40 -41.31 18.16 36.40
C PRO A 40 -40.88 19.54 35.92
N ASN A 41 -39.62 19.67 35.66
CA ASN A 41 -39.12 20.74 34.76
C ASN A 41 -38.34 20.12 33.64
N ASP A 42 -38.75 20.44 32.43
CA ASP A 42 -38.10 20.17 31.16
C ASP A 42 -36.61 20.57 31.23
N ALA A 43 -35.75 19.63 31.53
CA ALA A 43 -34.32 19.79 31.30
C ALA A 43 -33.98 19.09 29.99
N LYS A 44 -33.91 19.85 28.92
CA LYS A 44 -33.27 19.48 27.68
C LYS A 44 -31.97 18.78 27.98
N ASN A 45 -31.88 17.53 27.54
CA ASN A 45 -30.68 16.69 27.59
C ASN A 45 -29.63 17.34 26.65
N GLN A 46 -28.89 18.33 27.17
CA GLN A 46 -27.71 18.85 26.50
C GLN A 46 -26.56 17.92 26.85
N GLN A 47 -26.24 17.01 25.95
CA GLN A 47 -24.94 16.33 25.98
C GLN A 47 -23.84 17.43 26.06
N PRO A 48 -22.86 17.30 26.98
CA PRO A 48 -21.76 18.26 27.05
C PRO A 48 -21.03 18.25 25.72
N VAL A 49 -21.04 19.37 25.01
CA VAL A 49 -20.22 19.57 23.79
C VAL A 49 -18.77 19.52 24.24
N GLN A 50 -18.08 18.44 23.88
CA GLN A 50 -16.64 18.33 24.12
C GLN A 50 -15.93 19.38 23.27
N THR A 51 -15.35 20.36 23.88
CA THR A 51 -14.50 21.35 23.20
C THR A 51 -13.11 20.76 23.07
N HIS A 52 -12.68 20.55 21.85
CA HIS A 52 -11.33 20.07 21.55
C HIS A 52 -10.41 21.29 21.33
N GLU A 53 -9.37 21.41 22.15
CA GLU A 53 -8.36 22.45 21.98
C GLU A 53 -7.19 21.88 21.17
N ARG A 54 -6.88 22.52 20.05
CA ARG A 54 -5.79 22.12 19.17
C ARG A 54 -4.44 22.50 19.76
N ILE A 55 -3.51 21.54 19.83
CA ILE A 55 -2.17 21.77 20.37
C ILE A 55 -1.09 21.84 19.30
N THR A 56 -1.25 21.14 18.18
CA THR A 56 -0.23 21.19 17.11
C THR A 56 -0.57 22.24 16.08
N THR A 57 0.43 23.04 15.74
CA THR A 57 0.41 23.89 14.55
C THR A 57 0.26 23.00 13.33
N SER A 58 -0.74 23.27 12.50
CA SER A 58 -0.80 22.72 11.16
C SER A 58 0.48 23.07 10.42
N SER A 59 1.02 22.13 9.70
CA SER A 59 2.01 22.48 8.69
C SER A 59 1.29 23.33 7.64
N GLU A 60 1.70 24.57 7.44
CA GLU A 60 1.19 25.40 6.34
C GLU A 60 1.60 24.85 4.97
N TYR A 61 2.49 23.88 4.96
CA TYR A 61 3.14 23.32 3.79
C TYR A 61 2.79 21.86 3.62
N VAL A 62 2.19 21.53 2.46
CA VAL A 62 1.98 20.14 2.06
C VAL A 62 3.25 19.59 1.43
N THR A 63 3.75 18.46 1.93
CA THR A 63 4.91 17.77 1.39
C THR A 63 4.69 17.44 -0.10
N PRO A 64 5.59 17.82 -1.03
CA PRO A 64 5.41 17.48 -2.43
C PRO A 64 5.49 15.96 -2.65
N LEU A 65 4.72 15.46 -3.62
CA LEU A 65 4.88 14.10 -4.08
C LEU A 65 6.22 13.95 -4.78
N ASP A 66 7.07 13.08 -4.24
CA ASP A 66 8.37 12.74 -4.80
C ASP A 66 8.41 11.24 -5.18
N PHE A 67 8.07 10.96 -6.43
CA PHE A 67 8.15 9.63 -7.02
C PHE A 67 9.43 9.49 -7.85
N ASN A 68 10.54 9.88 -7.28
CA ASN A 68 11.87 9.77 -7.90
C ASN A 68 12.84 9.06 -6.97
N TYR A 69 13.06 7.77 -7.22
CA TYR A 69 14.02 6.97 -6.45
C TYR A 69 15.40 6.98 -7.14
N PRO A 70 16.50 7.23 -6.44
CA PRO A 70 17.83 7.25 -7.02
C PRO A 70 18.25 5.86 -7.49
N ILE A 71 18.55 5.72 -8.80
CA ILE A 71 18.96 4.47 -9.43
C ILE A 71 20.46 4.54 -9.73
N HIS A 72 21.26 3.95 -8.83
CA HIS A 72 22.72 3.90 -8.93
C HIS A 72 23.19 2.61 -9.65
N ILE A 73 22.78 2.45 -10.90
CA ILE A 73 23.17 1.32 -11.74
C ILE A 73 24.12 1.83 -12.85
N VAL A 74 25.26 1.19 -12.98
CA VAL A 74 26.21 1.47 -14.08
C VAL A 74 25.60 0.94 -15.38
N GLN A 75 25.69 1.74 -16.44
CA GLN A 75 25.18 1.36 -17.76
C GLN A 75 25.91 0.12 -18.29
N ALA A 76 25.17 -0.95 -18.53
CA ALA A 76 25.69 -2.16 -19.17
C ALA A 76 25.60 -2.06 -20.71
N PRO A 77 26.44 -2.80 -21.45
CA PRO A 77 26.29 -2.96 -22.88
C PRO A 77 24.92 -3.57 -23.24
N GLN A 78 24.41 -3.24 -24.43
CA GLN A 78 23.15 -3.83 -24.90
C GLN A 78 23.29 -5.35 -25.05
N ASN A 79 22.30 -6.08 -24.53
CA ASN A 79 22.28 -7.54 -24.54
C ASN A 79 21.30 -8.15 -25.56
N HIS A 80 20.70 -7.32 -26.42
CA HIS A 80 19.75 -7.68 -27.50
C HIS A 80 18.42 -8.33 -27.01
N HIS A 81 18.19 -8.44 -25.72
CA HIS A 81 16.91 -8.91 -25.19
C HIS A 81 15.91 -7.75 -25.04
N ILE A 82 14.65 -8.03 -25.33
CA ILE A 82 13.56 -7.07 -25.23
C ILE A 82 12.69 -7.44 -24.03
N VAL A 83 12.46 -6.51 -23.13
CA VAL A 83 11.53 -6.65 -22.02
C VAL A 83 10.27 -5.84 -22.31
N GLY A 84 9.12 -6.49 -22.21
CA GLY A 84 7.82 -5.81 -22.26
C GLY A 84 7.42 -5.33 -20.85
N ILE A 85 6.88 -4.13 -20.73
CA ILE A 85 6.28 -3.64 -19.47
C ILE A 85 4.84 -3.27 -19.75
N LEU A 86 3.91 -3.94 -19.08
CA LEU A 86 2.49 -3.58 -19.12
C LEU A 86 2.24 -2.34 -18.25
N ALA A 87 1.21 -1.57 -18.60
CA ALA A 87 0.76 -0.49 -17.73
C ALA A 87 0.40 -1.06 -16.35
N PRO A 88 0.91 -0.48 -15.25
CA PRO A 88 0.64 -0.96 -13.91
C PRO A 88 -0.85 -0.93 -13.57
N ARG A 89 -1.31 -1.91 -12.81
CA ARG A 89 -2.72 -2.07 -12.40
C ARG A 89 -2.80 -2.17 -10.89
N ILE A 90 -2.61 -1.05 -10.21
CA ILE A 90 -2.66 -0.97 -8.76
C ILE A 90 -4.03 -0.41 -8.37
N GLN A 91 -4.82 -1.22 -7.67
CA GLN A 91 -6.09 -0.80 -7.08
C GLN A 91 -5.79 0.03 -5.83
N VAL A 92 -6.60 1.05 -5.58
CA VAL A 92 -6.40 1.95 -4.44
C VAL A 92 -7.69 2.27 -3.71
N SER A 93 -7.57 2.68 -2.44
CA SER A 93 -8.67 3.32 -1.71
C SER A 93 -9.05 4.66 -2.34
N ASP A 94 -10.27 5.12 -2.09
CA ASP A 94 -10.83 6.30 -2.78
C ASP A 94 -9.99 7.56 -2.59
N ASN A 95 -9.41 7.76 -1.42
CA ASN A 95 -8.54 8.88 -1.08
C ASN A 95 -7.21 8.91 -1.87
N LEU A 96 -6.82 7.80 -2.49
CA LEU A 96 -5.60 7.72 -3.30
C LEU A 96 -5.85 7.89 -4.80
N LYS A 97 -7.10 7.88 -5.25
CA LYS A 97 -7.44 8.02 -6.68
C LYS A 97 -6.80 9.23 -7.36
N PRO A 98 -6.68 10.43 -6.73
CA PRO A 98 -6.05 11.58 -7.36
C PRO A 98 -4.54 11.40 -7.66
N TYR A 99 -3.88 10.48 -6.96
CA TYR A 99 -2.41 10.33 -6.98
C TYR A 99 -1.93 9.10 -7.72
N ILE A 100 -2.81 8.09 -7.93
CA ILE A 100 -2.40 6.75 -8.37
C ILE A 100 -1.83 6.74 -9.79
N GLU A 101 -2.36 7.53 -10.71
CA GLU A 101 -1.86 7.61 -12.07
C GLU A 101 -0.40 8.06 -12.09
N LYS A 102 -0.09 9.17 -11.41
CA LYS A 102 1.28 9.68 -11.26
C LYS A 102 2.23 8.66 -10.62
N PHE A 103 1.74 7.93 -9.60
CA PHE A 103 2.51 6.87 -8.93
C PHE A 103 2.82 5.73 -9.90
N GLN A 104 1.84 5.24 -10.64
CA GLN A 104 1.99 4.13 -11.60
C GLN A 104 2.91 4.50 -12.75
N ASP A 105 2.78 5.69 -13.29
CA ASP A 105 3.63 6.19 -14.39
C ASP A 105 5.08 6.33 -13.94
N ALA A 106 5.32 6.93 -12.78
CA ALA A 106 6.66 7.05 -12.22
C ALA A 106 7.30 5.68 -11.97
N LEU A 107 6.54 4.73 -11.40
CA LEU A 107 7.00 3.37 -11.15
C LEU A 107 7.41 2.67 -12.44
N ALA A 108 6.55 2.70 -13.46
CA ALA A 108 6.83 2.09 -14.74
C ALA A 108 8.04 2.73 -15.45
N ASN A 109 8.18 4.06 -15.40
CA ASN A 109 9.31 4.79 -16.00
C ASN A 109 10.63 4.46 -15.30
N GLN A 110 10.64 4.39 -13.97
CA GLN A 110 11.87 4.05 -13.25
C GLN A 110 12.27 2.58 -13.41
N ILE A 111 11.30 1.66 -13.48
CA ILE A 111 11.59 0.26 -13.80
C ILE A 111 12.14 0.10 -15.22
N GLN A 112 11.57 0.82 -16.17
CA GLN A 112 12.14 0.90 -17.54
C GLN A 112 13.60 1.34 -17.48
N THR A 113 13.91 2.41 -16.75
CA THR A 113 15.29 2.90 -16.57
C THR A 113 16.22 1.83 -15.97
N ILE A 114 15.73 1.00 -15.03
CA ILE A 114 16.52 -0.11 -14.47
C ILE A 114 16.89 -1.10 -15.58
N PHE A 115 15.92 -1.54 -16.39
CA PHE A 115 16.19 -2.48 -17.49
C PHE A 115 17.10 -1.90 -18.56
N GLU A 116 16.87 -0.67 -18.98
CA GLU A 116 17.71 0.02 -19.98
C GLU A 116 19.16 0.14 -19.50
N LYS A 117 19.37 0.51 -18.24
CA LYS A 117 20.72 0.55 -17.64
C LYS A 117 21.37 -0.83 -17.57
N ARG A 118 20.61 -1.91 -17.56
CA ARG A 118 21.12 -3.29 -17.61
C ARG A 118 21.28 -3.81 -19.05
N GLY A 119 21.11 -2.94 -20.04
CA GLY A 119 21.32 -3.27 -21.45
C GLY A 119 20.14 -3.90 -22.16
N TYR A 120 18.97 -3.95 -21.54
CA TYR A 120 17.75 -4.45 -22.16
C TYR A 120 17.09 -3.36 -23.01
N GLN A 121 16.48 -3.76 -24.13
CA GLN A 121 15.50 -2.94 -24.82
C GLN A 121 14.15 -3.03 -24.10
N VAL A 122 13.43 -1.92 -23.96
CA VAL A 122 12.13 -1.92 -23.27
C VAL A 122 11.03 -1.47 -24.23
N LEU A 123 9.93 -2.24 -24.25
CA LEU A 123 8.70 -1.88 -24.95
C LEU A 123 7.57 -1.74 -23.93
N ARG A 124 6.74 -0.71 -24.10
CA ARG A 124 5.59 -0.44 -23.22
C ARG A 124 4.30 -0.87 -23.90
N PHE A 125 3.43 -1.51 -23.17
CA PHE A 125 2.12 -1.97 -23.63
C PHE A 125 1.04 -1.54 -22.64
N GLN A 126 -0.12 -1.20 -23.15
CA GLN A 126 -1.26 -0.83 -22.29
C GLN A 126 -1.76 -2.05 -21.51
N ASP A 127 -1.85 -3.19 -22.16
CA ASP A 127 -2.28 -4.45 -21.56
C ASP A 127 -1.71 -5.65 -22.37
N GLU A 128 -2.02 -6.87 -21.91
CA GLU A 128 -1.60 -8.10 -22.57
C GLU A 128 -2.20 -8.26 -23.98
N LYS A 129 -3.36 -7.67 -24.26
CA LYS A 129 -4.04 -7.77 -25.57
C LYS A 129 -3.33 -6.95 -26.63
N ALA A 130 -2.55 -5.95 -26.22
CA ALA A 130 -1.73 -5.15 -27.10
C ALA A 130 -0.50 -5.91 -27.63
N LEU A 131 -0.16 -7.06 -27.04
CA LEU A 131 0.94 -7.93 -27.48
C LEU A 131 0.48 -8.80 -28.65
N ASN A 132 0.91 -8.47 -29.85
CA ASN A 132 0.66 -9.32 -31.03
C ASN A 132 1.57 -10.57 -31.05
N ALA A 133 1.29 -11.52 -31.94
CA ALA A 133 2.06 -12.77 -32.03
C ALA A 133 3.55 -12.54 -32.36
N GLN A 134 3.88 -11.50 -33.12
CA GLN A 134 5.25 -11.15 -33.44
C GLN A 134 6.00 -10.58 -32.23
N ASP A 135 5.33 -9.73 -31.45
CA ASP A 135 5.88 -9.19 -30.21
C ASP A 135 6.15 -10.31 -29.21
N LYS A 136 5.19 -11.23 -29.03
CA LYS A 136 5.35 -12.37 -28.12
C LYS A 136 6.58 -13.22 -28.44
N ARG A 137 6.90 -13.40 -29.72
CA ARG A 137 8.10 -14.16 -30.14
C ARG A 137 9.40 -13.41 -29.84
N LYS A 138 9.43 -12.09 -30.04
CA LYS A 138 10.63 -11.25 -29.88
C LYS A 138 10.91 -10.87 -28.44
N ILE A 139 9.86 -10.67 -27.66
CA ILE A 139 10.00 -10.25 -26.27
C ILE A 139 10.51 -11.42 -25.44
N PHE A 140 11.55 -11.14 -24.69
CA PHE A 140 12.19 -12.06 -23.78
C PHE A 140 11.28 -12.37 -22.59
N SER A 141 10.82 -11.35 -21.90
CA SER A 141 9.95 -11.45 -20.74
C SER A 141 9.04 -10.24 -20.67
N VAL A 142 7.82 -10.42 -20.14
CA VAL A 142 6.88 -9.34 -19.87
C VAL A 142 6.72 -9.16 -18.38
N LEU A 143 6.84 -7.91 -17.92
CA LEU A 143 6.52 -7.50 -16.56
C LEU A 143 5.07 -7.03 -16.48
N ASP A 144 4.32 -7.65 -15.60
CA ASP A 144 2.98 -7.26 -15.21
C ASP A 144 3.00 -6.80 -13.73
N LEU A 145 2.72 -5.52 -13.53
CA LEU A 145 2.67 -4.87 -12.22
C LEU A 145 1.22 -4.78 -11.75
N LYS A 146 0.93 -5.45 -10.65
CA LYS A 146 -0.39 -5.46 -10.01
C LYS A 146 -0.28 -5.10 -8.54
N GLY A 147 -1.38 -4.70 -7.95
CA GLY A 147 -1.37 -4.48 -6.52
C GLY A 147 -2.67 -3.94 -5.97
N TRP A 148 -2.66 -3.82 -4.66
CA TRP A 148 -3.65 -3.04 -3.93
C TRP A 148 -2.93 -2.22 -2.87
N VAL A 149 -3.30 -0.95 -2.76
CA VAL A 149 -2.72 -0.01 -1.81
C VAL A 149 -3.85 0.85 -1.22
N GLY A 150 -3.88 0.97 0.08
CA GLY A 150 -4.85 1.79 0.78
C GLY A 150 -4.23 2.63 1.89
N ILE A 151 -4.89 3.72 2.23
CA ILE A 151 -4.62 4.51 3.43
C ILE A 151 -5.90 4.59 4.24
N LEU A 152 -5.85 4.13 5.48
CA LEU A 152 -6.88 4.32 6.49
C LEU A 152 -6.62 5.67 7.14
N GLU A 153 -7.61 6.53 7.08
CA GLU A 153 -7.55 7.89 7.62
C GLU A 153 -8.10 7.96 9.05
N ASP A 154 -7.64 8.98 9.78
CA ASP A 154 -8.17 9.39 11.09
C ASP A 154 -8.16 8.27 12.13
N LEU A 155 -7.17 7.38 12.10
CA LEU A 155 -7.01 6.39 13.15
C LEU A 155 -6.62 7.08 14.46
N LYS A 156 -7.45 6.92 15.48
CA LYS A 156 -7.19 7.47 16.80
C LYS A 156 -6.10 6.67 17.50
N MET A 157 -4.99 7.30 17.80
CA MET A 157 -3.92 6.72 18.61
C MET A 157 -3.90 7.35 20.01
N ASN A 158 -4.19 6.53 21.03
CA ASN A 158 -3.94 6.90 22.41
C ASN A 158 -2.45 6.73 22.70
N LEU A 159 -1.68 7.74 22.40
CA LEU A 159 -0.32 7.82 22.89
C LEU A 159 -0.44 8.10 24.40
N LYS A 160 -0.09 7.11 25.24
CA LYS A 160 -0.02 7.30 26.70
C LYS A 160 1.16 8.23 27.00
N ASP A 161 0.94 9.50 26.82
CA ASP A 161 1.84 10.51 27.37
C ASP A 161 1.50 10.63 28.86
N LEU A 162 2.43 10.18 29.73
CA LEU A 162 2.29 10.27 31.18
C LEU A 162 2.16 11.71 31.66
N ASN A 163 2.62 12.68 30.87
CA ASN A 163 2.55 14.10 31.18
C ASN A 163 1.27 14.77 30.66
N ASN A 164 0.59 14.14 29.69
CA ASN A 164 -0.64 14.65 29.09
C ASN A 164 -1.65 13.51 28.78
N PRO A 165 -2.33 12.97 29.81
CA PRO A 165 -3.23 11.83 29.65
C PRO A 165 -4.46 12.12 28.77
N ASN A 166 -4.75 13.40 28.51
CA ASN A 166 -5.89 13.86 27.72
C ASN A 166 -5.54 14.21 26.27
N LEU A 167 -4.36 13.77 25.79
CA LEU A 167 -3.91 14.04 24.43
C LEU A 167 -4.30 12.88 23.50
N ASP A 168 -5.08 13.18 22.48
CA ASP A 168 -5.38 12.25 21.38
C ASP A 168 -4.70 12.69 20.08
N THR A 169 -4.18 11.73 19.33
CA THR A 169 -3.56 11.97 18.03
C THR A 169 -4.30 11.17 16.97
N LEU A 170 -4.66 11.82 15.88
CA LEU A 170 -5.15 11.19 14.66
C LEU A 170 -3.98 10.94 13.71
N VAL A 171 -3.94 9.76 13.15
CA VAL A 171 -2.92 9.36 12.17
C VAL A 171 -3.57 8.66 10.99
N ASP A 172 -2.96 8.80 9.84
CA ASP A 172 -3.24 7.98 8.67
C ASP A 172 -2.27 6.82 8.62
N GLN A 173 -2.74 5.67 8.17
CA GLN A 173 -1.96 4.44 8.12
C GLN A 173 -2.11 3.73 6.79
N SER A 174 -0.99 3.38 6.15
CA SER A 174 -0.98 2.61 4.91
C SER A 174 -1.16 1.11 5.14
N SER A 175 -1.65 0.44 4.08
CA SER A 175 -1.66 -1.02 3.96
C SER A 175 -1.66 -1.40 2.47
N GLY A 176 -1.06 -2.52 2.13
CA GLY A 176 -1.13 -3.05 0.77
C GLY A 176 0.12 -3.77 0.31
N SER A 177 0.07 -4.23 -0.94
CA SER A 177 1.16 -4.95 -1.60
C SER A 177 1.21 -4.64 -3.08
N VAL A 178 2.41 -4.60 -3.65
CA VAL A 178 2.65 -4.47 -5.08
C VAL A 178 3.37 -5.73 -5.56
N TRP A 179 2.81 -6.41 -6.56
CA TRP A 179 3.33 -7.64 -7.14
C TRP A 179 4.00 -7.37 -8.48
N PHE A 180 5.17 -7.93 -8.67
CA PHE A 180 5.96 -7.92 -9.89
C PHE A 180 5.95 -9.33 -10.45
N ASN A 181 5.24 -9.55 -11.55
CA ASN A 181 5.16 -10.84 -12.22
C ASN A 181 5.87 -10.78 -13.56
N PHE A 182 6.91 -11.58 -13.73
CA PHE A 182 7.61 -11.77 -14.99
C PHE A 182 7.17 -13.07 -15.61
N TYR A 183 6.69 -13.00 -16.84
CA TYR A 183 6.28 -14.18 -17.57
C TYR A 183 6.86 -14.20 -19.00
N GLU A 184 7.04 -15.39 -19.53
CA GLU A 184 7.38 -15.61 -20.92
C GLU A 184 6.10 -15.48 -21.76
N PRO A 185 6.04 -14.55 -22.75
CA PRO A 185 4.77 -14.14 -23.34
C PRO A 185 4.13 -15.14 -24.31
N GLU A 186 4.86 -16.11 -24.89
CA GLU A 186 4.26 -17.14 -25.77
C GLU A 186 3.56 -18.23 -24.95
N SER A 187 4.21 -18.70 -23.90
CA SER A 187 3.68 -19.76 -23.04
C SER A 187 2.85 -19.25 -21.85
N ASN A 188 2.87 -17.95 -21.56
CA ASN A 188 2.32 -17.30 -20.37
C ASN A 188 2.86 -17.90 -19.06
N ARG A 189 4.04 -18.51 -19.11
CA ARG A 189 4.65 -19.10 -17.94
C ARG A 189 5.36 -18.05 -17.10
N VAL A 190 4.97 -17.93 -15.83
CA VAL A 190 5.67 -17.09 -14.85
C VAL A 190 7.08 -17.65 -14.65
N VAL A 191 8.08 -16.82 -14.85
CA VAL A 191 9.50 -17.17 -14.75
C VAL A 191 10.15 -16.59 -13.50
N HIS A 192 9.59 -15.50 -13.00
CA HIS A 192 10.01 -14.85 -11.76
C HIS A 192 8.88 -14.00 -11.22
N ASP A 193 8.72 -13.98 -9.91
CA ASP A 193 7.77 -13.10 -9.24
C ASP A 193 8.29 -12.69 -7.85
N PHE A 194 7.88 -11.52 -7.42
CA PHE A 194 8.08 -11.06 -6.05
C PHE A 194 7.02 -10.04 -5.67
N ALA A 195 6.75 -9.95 -4.38
CA ALA A 195 5.85 -8.97 -3.80
C ALA A 195 6.60 -7.97 -2.93
N VAL A 196 6.05 -6.77 -2.85
CA VAL A 196 6.52 -5.71 -1.97
C VAL A 196 5.36 -5.31 -1.07
N GLU A 197 5.47 -5.66 0.21
CA GLU A 197 4.58 -5.13 1.22
C GLU A 197 4.91 -3.65 1.45
N VAL A 198 3.93 -2.78 1.29
CA VAL A 198 4.15 -1.33 1.49
C VAL A 198 4.19 -0.94 2.96
N GLY A 199 3.98 -1.90 3.86
CA GLY A 199 4.08 -1.72 5.30
C GLY A 199 2.91 -0.93 5.90
N THR A 200 3.00 -0.70 7.20
CA THR A 200 2.09 0.15 7.98
C THR A 200 2.80 1.48 8.25
N PHE A 201 2.91 2.33 7.23
CA PHE A 201 3.44 3.67 7.43
C PHE A 201 2.37 4.55 8.03
N GLN A 202 2.76 5.32 9.02
CA GLN A 202 1.87 6.25 9.71
C GLN A 202 2.36 7.68 9.51
N ALA A 203 1.43 8.58 9.33
CA ALA A 203 1.67 10.01 9.36
C ALA A 203 0.63 10.67 10.26
N MET A 204 1.08 11.60 11.08
CA MET A 204 0.20 12.34 11.96
C MET A 204 -0.62 13.35 11.15
N THR A 205 -1.93 13.33 11.34
CA THR A 205 -2.86 14.29 10.74
C THR A 205 -3.21 15.40 11.73
N TYR A 206 -3.45 15.02 12.99
CA TYR A 206 -3.92 15.99 13.98
C TYR A 206 -3.68 15.52 15.43
N THR A 207 -3.26 16.44 16.30
CA THR A 207 -3.20 16.21 17.74
C THR A 207 -4.10 17.20 18.47
N TYR A 208 -4.94 16.72 19.36
CA TYR A 208 -5.88 17.55 20.12
C TYR A 208 -5.96 17.14 21.57
N LYS A 209 -6.32 18.11 22.44
CA LYS A 209 -6.50 17.91 23.86
C LYS A 209 -7.98 17.91 24.20
N HIS A 210 -8.41 16.90 24.96
CA HIS A 210 -9.75 16.89 25.50
C HIS A 210 -9.84 17.91 26.64
N SER A 211 -10.71 18.93 26.48
CA SER A 211 -11.08 19.85 27.53
C SER A 211 -12.52 19.61 27.90
N ASN A 212 -12.79 19.37 29.19
CA ASN A 212 -14.15 19.24 29.72
C ASN A 212 -14.81 20.59 30.04
N SER A 213 -14.19 21.71 29.64
CA SER A 213 -14.74 23.03 29.87
C SER A 213 -15.72 23.42 28.75
N GLY A 214 -17.00 23.45 29.06
CA GLY A 214 -18.04 23.97 28.17
C GLY A 214 -17.85 25.47 27.94
N GLY A 215 -17.25 25.83 26.81
CA GLY A 215 -17.11 27.19 26.31
C GLY A 215 -17.68 27.29 24.92
N LEU A 216 -18.77 28.05 24.77
CA LEU A 216 -19.35 28.43 23.50
C LEU A 216 -18.43 29.46 22.83
N ASN A 217 -17.57 29.06 21.92
CA ASN A 217 -17.08 29.85 20.77
C ASN A 217 -15.97 29.07 20.08
N SER A 218 -16.29 28.36 19.01
CA SER A 218 -15.26 27.92 18.07
C SER A 218 -15.70 28.23 16.66
N SER A 219 -14.87 28.96 15.97
CA SER A 219 -14.97 29.19 14.53
C SER A 219 -14.68 27.87 13.81
N ASN A 220 -15.73 27.11 13.48
CA ASN A 220 -15.65 25.79 12.86
C ASN A 220 -14.98 25.79 11.47
N SER A 221 -14.86 26.92 10.77
CA SER A 221 -14.37 26.97 9.41
C SER A 221 -12.85 26.85 9.29
N THR A 222 -12.09 27.49 10.17
CA THR A 222 -10.61 27.46 10.14
C THR A 222 -10.06 26.07 10.53
N ILE A 223 -10.75 25.37 11.42
CA ILE A 223 -10.35 24.02 11.85
C ILE A 223 -10.50 23.00 10.71
N HIS A 224 -11.52 23.15 9.88
CA HIS A 224 -11.75 22.25 8.74
C HIS A 224 -10.67 22.37 7.67
N GLU A 225 -10.31 23.58 7.27
CA GLU A 225 -9.30 23.82 6.22
C GLU A 225 -7.91 23.29 6.64
N ASP A 226 -7.54 23.52 7.88
CA ASP A 226 -6.28 23.04 8.43
C ASP A 226 -6.24 21.51 8.56
N LEU A 227 -7.36 20.86 8.86
CA LEU A 227 -7.44 19.40 8.93
C LEU A 227 -7.27 18.77 7.54
N GLU A 228 -7.89 19.34 6.52
CA GLU A 228 -7.75 18.85 5.14
C GLU A 228 -6.31 18.97 4.63
N LYS A 229 -5.64 20.11 4.86
CA LYS A 229 -4.21 20.28 4.53
C LYS A 229 -3.31 19.27 5.25
N ASN A 230 -3.58 19.00 6.51
CA ASN A 230 -2.81 18.01 7.26
C ASN A 230 -3.04 16.58 6.73
N LYS A 231 -4.24 16.23 6.31
CA LYS A 231 -4.55 14.94 5.68
C LYS A 231 -3.83 14.78 4.36
N GLU A 232 -3.86 15.80 3.52
CA GLU A 232 -3.13 15.78 2.24
C GLU A 232 -1.63 15.62 2.46
N ASP A 233 -1.05 16.33 3.41
CA ASP A 233 0.36 16.20 3.78
C ASP A 233 0.70 14.79 4.29
N ALA A 234 -0.17 14.20 5.12
CA ALA A 234 -0.01 12.84 5.61
C ALA A 234 -0.06 11.81 4.48
N ILE A 235 -1.03 11.93 3.57
CA ILE A 235 -1.15 11.07 2.38
C ILE A 235 0.12 11.16 1.52
N HIS A 236 0.61 12.37 1.24
CA HIS A 236 1.82 12.59 0.44
C HIS A 236 3.06 11.96 1.10
N LYS A 237 3.24 12.14 2.40
CA LYS A 237 4.33 11.53 3.17
C LYS A 237 4.28 10.01 3.12
N ILE A 238 3.10 9.42 3.25
CA ILE A 238 2.90 7.98 3.17
C ILE A 238 3.21 7.49 1.75
N LEU A 239 2.64 8.13 0.71
CA LEU A 239 2.87 7.74 -0.68
C LEU A 239 4.35 7.79 -1.07
N ASN A 240 5.08 8.82 -0.65
CA ASN A 240 6.51 8.93 -0.89
C ASN A 240 7.29 7.77 -0.24
N ARG A 241 6.92 7.38 0.99
CA ARG A 241 7.52 6.21 1.67
C ARG A 241 7.20 4.90 0.96
N MET A 242 5.95 4.71 0.56
CA MET A 242 5.52 3.53 -0.17
C MET A 242 6.29 3.41 -1.48
N TYR A 243 6.39 4.49 -2.24
CA TYR A 243 7.15 4.53 -3.49
C TYR A 243 8.62 4.15 -3.28
N ALA A 244 9.26 4.75 -2.29
CA ALA A 244 10.66 4.46 -1.96
C ALA A 244 10.89 2.98 -1.60
N VAL A 245 9.97 2.36 -0.85
CA VAL A 245 10.07 0.93 -0.49
C VAL A 245 9.88 0.04 -1.70
N VAL A 246 8.87 0.33 -2.55
CA VAL A 246 8.63 -0.43 -3.78
C VAL A 246 9.85 -0.35 -4.71
N MET A 247 10.38 0.85 -4.94
CA MET A 247 11.55 1.04 -5.79
C MET A 247 12.82 0.44 -5.22
N LYS A 248 13.05 0.55 -3.91
CA LYS A 248 14.18 -0.11 -3.25
C LYS A 248 14.16 -1.61 -3.50
N LYS A 249 13.01 -2.25 -3.33
CA LYS A 249 12.86 -3.68 -3.59
C LYS A 249 13.05 -4.00 -5.07
N ALA A 250 12.47 -3.22 -5.99
CA ALA A 250 12.66 -3.38 -7.42
C ALA A 250 14.15 -3.32 -7.82
N VAL A 251 14.90 -2.34 -7.35
CA VAL A 251 16.35 -2.23 -7.63
C VAL A 251 17.11 -3.43 -7.10
N THR A 252 16.73 -3.94 -5.92
CA THR A 252 17.38 -5.09 -5.27
C THR A 252 17.07 -6.41 -5.96
N GLU A 253 15.84 -6.60 -6.45
CA GLU A 253 15.42 -7.84 -7.12
C GLU A 253 15.81 -7.86 -8.62
N LEU A 254 15.78 -6.71 -9.28
CA LEU A 254 16.11 -6.60 -10.70
C LEU A 254 17.62 -6.47 -10.94
N THR A 255 18.43 -7.28 -10.25
CA THR A 255 19.87 -7.38 -10.48
C THR A 255 20.17 -8.24 -11.72
N GLU A 256 21.33 -8.03 -12.35
CA GLU A 256 21.76 -8.87 -13.47
C GLU A 256 21.84 -10.36 -13.06
N GLU A 257 22.31 -10.64 -11.85
CA GLU A 257 22.38 -12.00 -11.33
C GLU A 257 20.99 -12.66 -11.24
N ASN A 258 19.99 -11.96 -10.70
CA ASN A 258 18.65 -12.47 -10.58
C ASN A 258 18.00 -12.66 -11.95
N ILE A 259 18.18 -11.69 -12.86
CA ILE A 259 17.66 -11.78 -14.22
C ILE A 259 18.32 -12.95 -14.97
N ALA A 260 19.61 -13.16 -14.82
CA ALA A 260 20.33 -14.26 -15.46
C ALA A 260 19.80 -15.64 -15.06
N LYS A 261 19.31 -15.81 -13.82
CA LYS A 261 18.75 -17.10 -13.33
C LYS A 261 17.59 -17.61 -14.19
N TYR A 262 16.73 -16.69 -14.66
CA TYR A 262 15.60 -17.08 -15.51
C TYR A 262 15.85 -16.84 -17.01
N ARG A 263 16.84 -16.02 -17.38
CA ARG A 263 17.21 -15.76 -18.78
C ARG A 263 17.56 -17.06 -19.52
N ASP A 264 18.45 -17.87 -18.96
CA ASP A 264 18.84 -19.13 -19.56
C ASP A 264 17.67 -20.12 -19.72
N ALA A 265 16.69 -20.05 -18.83
CA ALA A 265 15.48 -20.86 -18.93
C ALA A 265 14.59 -20.39 -20.11
N ILE A 266 14.41 -19.08 -20.25
CA ILE A 266 13.63 -18.49 -21.34
C ILE A 266 14.32 -18.73 -22.70
N ASP A 267 15.64 -18.52 -22.79
CA ASP A 267 16.40 -18.74 -24.01
C ASP A 267 16.26 -20.18 -24.51
N ARG A 268 16.29 -21.16 -23.60
CA ARG A 268 16.03 -22.56 -23.94
C ARG A 268 14.59 -22.79 -24.42
N MET A 269 13.60 -22.17 -23.79
CA MET A 269 12.20 -22.29 -24.22
C MET A 269 11.97 -21.68 -25.61
N LYS A 270 12.63 -20.58 -25.92
CA LYS A 270 12.53 -19.89 -27.21
C LYS A 270 13.47 -20.42 -28.32
N GLY A 271 14.28 -21.41 -28.00
CA GLY A 271 15.25 -21.96 -28.91
C GLY A 271 16.41 -21.00 -29.24
N PHE A 272 16.61 -19.97 -28.44
CA PHE A 272 17.78 -19.10 -28.52
C PHE A 272 19.02 -19.88 -28.07
N LYS A 273 20.12 -19.79 -28.80
CA LYS A 273 21.37 -20.42 -28.39
C LYS A 273 21.88 -19.71 -27.14
N SER A 274 22.04 -20.47 -26.05
CA SER A 274 22.67 -19.97 -24.82
C SER A 274 24.01 -19.32 -25.15
N SER A 275 24.16 -18.06 -24.78
CA SER A 275 25.39 -17.28 -24.94
C SER A 275 26.49 -17.62 -23.94
N VAL A 276 26.24 -18.59 -23.06
CA VAL A 276 27.24 -19.04 -22.10
C VAL A 276 28.25 -19.95 -22.74
N PRO A 277 29.56 -19.59 -22.81
CA PRO A 277 30.60 -20.52 -23.23
C PRO A 277 30.63 -21.68 -22.24
N GLN A 278 30.31 -22.89 -22.68
CA GLN A 278 30.57 -24.08 -21.90
C GLN A 278 32.07 -24.12 -21.56
N LYS A 279 32.41 -23.88 -20.29
CA LYS A 279 33.76 -24.18 -19.80
C LYS A 279 34.02 -25.66 -20.03
N LYS A 280 34.88 -25.95 -20.96
CA LYS A 280 35.49 -27.26 -21.14
C LYS A 280 36.39 -27.60 -19.95
#